data_7126d062fed9d3c2fca9192475432f89
#
_entry.id   7126d062fed9d3c2fca9192475432f89
#
_cell.length_a   1.000
_cell.length_b   1.000
_cell.length_c   1.000
_cell.angle_alpha   90.00
_cell.angle_beta   90.00
_cell.angle_gamma   90.00
#
_symmetry.space_group_name_H-M   'P 1'
#
loop_
_entity.id
_entity.type
_entity.pdbx_description
1 polymer ?
#
loop_
_entity_poly.entity_id
_entity_poly.type
_entity_poly.pdbx_seq_one_letter_code
_entity_poly.pdbx_strand_id
1 'polypeptide(L)'
;IIVVLAHSGIGEQKPAELDANTGYALTKISGVDAVLCGHLHKDFPDANGTKYDDYPGVNKTTGIVNGKPLVQIENRGASIGMVDLNIGTKNNKPTITGKSTQIRKVNASTEVDPTINAAFGNWTKTFMADSSQILSEVAADTQLQNYFGTMEDNDAIQLLNNIKISYGLQYINKTKTQYKNLPVVAASTYLKYGSSDGEDYID
;
A
#
# COMPACT_ATOMS: atom_id res chain seq x y z
N ILE A 1 20.69 12.62 12.94
CA ILE A 1 19.32 12.12 13.09
C ILE A 1 19.05 11.16 11.95
N ILE A 2 18.59 9.96 12.27
CA ILE A 2 18.31 8.88 11.31
C ILE A 2 16.83 8.56 11.39
N VAL A 3 16.11 8.77 10.28
CA VAL A 3 14.71 8.40 10.09
C VAL A 3 14.64 7.25 9.12
N VAL A 4 14.03 6.14 9.52
CA VAL A 4 13.84 4.97 8.69
C VAL A 4 12.49 5.03 7.99
N LEU A 5 12.49 4.92 6.66
CA LEU A 5 11.30 4.74 5.83
C LEU A 5 11.22 3.26 5.47
N ALA A 6 10.21 2.56 5.98
CA ALA A 6 10.06 1.13 5.79
C ALA A 6 8.69 0.79 5.19
N HIS A 7 8.67 0.15 4.02
CA HIS A 7 7.46 -0.52 3.54
C HIS A 7 7.28 -1.84 4.31
N SER A 8 6.96 -1.72 5.58
CA SER A 8 6.90 -2.79 6.56
C SER A 8 5.90 -2.40 7.64
N GLY A 9 5.14 -3.36 8.14
CA GLY A 9 4.32 -3.15 9.33
C GLY A 9 5.12 -3.21 10.62
N ILE A 10 4.47 -2.91 11.74
CA ILE A 10 5.11 -3.00 13.07
C ILE A 10 5.65 -4.40 13.32
N GLY A 11 4.90 -5.45 12.93
CA GLY A 11 5.34 -6.83 12.99
C GLY A 11 5.39 -7.41 14.40
N GLU A 12 6.10 -8.51 14.54
CA GLU A 12 6.23 -9.26 15.78
C GLU A 12 7.37 -8.72 16.66
N GLN A 13 7.33 -9.07 17.97
CA GLN A 13 8.38 -8.68 18.91
C GLN A 13 9.74 -9.28 18.56
N LYS A 14 9.72 -10.47 17.97
CA LYS A 14 10.89 -11.21 17.48
C LYS A 14 10.57 -11.68 16.07
N PRO A 15 10.83 -10.88 15.06
CA PRO A 15 10.59 -11.28 13.69
C PRO A 15 11.50 -12.46 13.33
N ALA A 16 10.97 -13.39 12.52
CA ALA A 16 11.75 -14.43 11.90
C ALA A 16 12.59 -13.86 10.74
N GLU A 17 13.52 -14.66 10.25
CA GLU A 17 14.24 -14.33 9.03
C GLU A 17 13.25 -14.19 7.86
N LEU A 18 13.40 -13.14 7.07
CA LEU A 18 12.54 -12.79 5.93
C LEU A 18 11.11 -12.32 6.28
N ASP A 19 10.81 -12.03 7.54
CA ASP A 19 9.54 -11.41 7.89
C ASP A 19 9.36 -10.06 7.20
N ALA A 20 8.19 -9.88 6.57
CA ALA A 20 7.85 -8.64 5.88
C ALA A 20 7.57 -7.47 6.84
N ASN A 21 7.23 -7.78 8.11
CA ASN A 21 6.82 -6.80 9.10
C ASN A 21 7.82 -6.74 10.25
N THR A 22 8.67 -5.72 10.26
CA THR A 22 9.81 -5.59 11.16
C THR A 22 9.92 -4.23 11.85
N GLY A 23 8.90 -3.38 11.74
CA GLY A 23 8.91 -2.01 12.27
C GLY A 23 9.26 -1.93 13.77
N TYR A 24 8.73 -2.86 14.58
CA TYR A 24 9.07 -2.93 15.99
C TYR A 24 10.56 -3.23 16.22
N ALA A 25 11.14 -4.15 15.46
CA ALA A 25 12.57 -4.46 15.55
C ALA A 25 13.46 -3.29 15.10
N LEU A 26 13.04 -2.54 14.07
CA LEU A 26 13.74 -1.34 13.60
C LEU A 26 13.87 -0.28 14.70
N THR A 27 12.88 -0.16 15.58
CA THR A 27 12.99 0.76 16.72
C THR A 27 14.03 0.35 17.77
N LYS A 28 14.50 -0.89 17.77
CA LYS A 28 15.54 -1.37 18.68
C LYS A 28 16.96 -1.09 18.18
N ILE A 29 17.12 -0.75 16.89
CA ILE A 29 18.43 -0.50 16.30
C ILE A 29 19.02 0.79 16.87
N SER A 30 20.25 0.70 17.40
CA SER A 30 20.97 1.87 17.90
C SER A 30 21.19 2.89 16.77
N GLY A 31 21.01 4.18 17.09
CA GLY A 31 21.18 5.27 16.14
C GLY A 31 19.95 5.58 15.28
N VAL A 32 18.93 4.72 15.22
CA VAL A 32 17.63 5.06 14.62
C VAL A 32 16.89 5.99 15.57
N ASP A 33 16.37 7.09 15.05
CA ASP A 33 15.67 8.13 15.82
C ASP A 33 14.16 8.11 15.62
N ALA A 34 13.68 7.72 14.43
CA ALA A 34 12.26 7.58 14.10
C ALA A 34 12.04 6.50 13.04
N VAL A 35 10.84 5.92 12.99
CA VAL A 35 10.45 4.90 12.00
C VAL A 35 9.11 5.25 11.39
N LEU A 36 9.03 5.32 10.06
CA LEU A 36 7.82 5.51 9.28
C LEU A 36 7.49 4.20 8.56
N CYS A 37 6.36 3.59 8.92
CA CYS A 37 5.91 2.28 8.47
C CYS A 37 4.68 2.36 7.55
N GLY A 38 4.39 1.25 6.87
CA GLY A 38 3.20 1.06 6.06
C GLY A 38 2.82 -0.42 5.96
N HIS A 39 2.50 -0.89 4.76
CA HIS A 39 2.27 -2.29 4.40
C HIS A 39 1.00 -2.94 4.98
N LEU A 40 0.77 -2.87 6.27
CA LEU A 40 -0.39 -3.53 6.93
C LEU A 40 -1.72 -2.79 6.74
N HIS A 41 -1.73 -1.63 6.10
CA HIS A 41 -2.92 -0.82 5.86
C HIS A 41 -3.74 -0.54 7.14
N LYS A 42 -3.07 -0.28 8.24
CA LYS A 42 -3.66 0.05 9.55
C LYS A 42 -2.89 1.18 10.18
N ASP A 43 -3.62 2.08 10.83
CA ASP A 43 -2.98 3.17 11.55
C ASP A 43 -2.29 2.73 12.84
N PHE A 44 -1.20 3.40 13.13
CA PHE A 44 -0.55 3.44 14.42
C PHE A 44 0.14 4.80 14.59
N PRO A 45 0.01 5.49 15.72
CA PRO A 45 -0.67 5.08 16.95
C PRO A 45 -2.18 4.88 16.79
N ASP A 46 -2.71 3.94 17.57
CA ASP A 46 -4.14 3.68 17.71
C ASP A 46 -4.46 3.37 19.18
N ALA A 47 -5.00 4.36 19.87
CA ALA A 47 -5.31 4.25 21.30
C ALA A 47 -6.36 3.15 21.61
N ASN A 48 -7.24 2.85 20.64
CA ASN A 48 -8.32 1.86 20.79
C ASN A 48 -7.92 0.45 20.34
N GLY A 49 -6.82 0.34 19.58
CA GLY A 49 -6.31 -0.94 19.13
C GLY A 49 -5.76 -1.79 20.29
N THR A 50 -5.90 -3.10 20.20
CA THR A 50 -5.43 -4.05 21.23
C THR A 50 -4.21 -4.85 20.80
N LYS A 51 -3.87 -4.83 19.52
CA LYS A 51 -2.85 -5.71 18.92
C LYS A 51 -1.48 -5.63 19.59
N TYR A 52 -1.12 -4.46 20.12
CA TYR A 52 0.23 -4.22 20.67
C TYR A 52 0.23 -3.97 22.18
N ASP A 53 -0.86 -4.33 22.88
CA ASP A 53 -1.00 -4.09 24.32
C ASP A 53 0.11 -4.79 25.14
N ASP A 54 0.50 -5.98 24.72
CA ASP A 54 1.50 -6.80 25.39
C ASP A 54 2.94 -6.57 24.87
N TYR A 55 3.14 -5.57 23.99
CA TYR A 55 4.47 -5.33 23.42
C TYR A 55 5.30 -4.43 24.34
N PRO A 56 6.43 -4.93 24.87
CA PRO A 56 7.32 -4.13 25.70
C PRO A 56 7.77 -2.85 24.99
N GLY A 57 7.67 -1.72 25.69
CA GLY A 57 8.11 -0.43 25.18
C GLY A 57 7.20 0.20 24.12
N VAL A 58 6.01 -0.37 23.86
CA VAL A 58 5.00 0.24 22.97
C VAL A 58 4.02 1.09 23.77
N ASN A 59 3.89 2.35 23.38
CA ASN A 59 2.80 3.21 23.80
C ASN A 59 1.89 3.47 22.58
N LYS A 60 0.80 2.72 22.50
CA LYS A 60 -0.14 2.77 21.38
C LYS A 60 -0.90 4.10 21.24
N THR A 61 -0.96 4.89 22.30
CA THR A 61 -1.62 6.21 22.28
C THR A 61 -0.71 7.29 21.74
N THR A 62 0.57 7.26 22.13
CA THR A 62 1.54 8.28 21.74
C THR A 62 2.42 7.87 20.57
N GLY A 63 2.31 6.63 20.07
CA GLY A 63 3.16 6.13 18.97
C GLY A 63 4.65 6.03 19.33
N ILE A 64 4.98 6.02 20.62
CA ILE A 64 6.36 5.82 21.05
C ILE A 64 6.62 4.32 21.26
N VAL A 65 7.60 3.81 20.54
CA VAL A 65 7.99 2.40 20.54
C VAL A 65 9.49 2.30 20.88
N ASN A 66 9.83 1.61 21.95
CA ASN A 66 11.21 1.53 22.48
C ASN A 66 11.88 2.92 22.60
N GLY A 67 11.10 3.90 23.06
CA GLY A 67 11.57 5.27 23.21
C GLY A 67 11.69 6.06 21.90
N LYS A 68 11.26 5.56 20.74
CA LYS A 68 11.34 6.23 19.43
C LYS A 68 9.94 6.43 18.85
N PRO A 69 9.67 7.54 18.16
CA PRO A 69 8.41 7.72 17.45
C PRO A 69 8.34 6.74 16.28
N LEU A 70 7.20 6.07 16.17
CA LEU A 70 6.85 5.21 15.06
C LEU A 70 5.43 5.56 14.61
N VAL A 71 5.23 5.71 13.31
CA VAL A 71 3.91 5.83 12.70
C VAL A 71 3.74 4.77 11.62
N GLN A 72 2.53 4.25 11.49
CA GLN A 72 2.09 3.40 10.41
C GLN A 72 0.76 3.94 9.89
N ILE A 73 0.52 3.90 8.58
CA ILE A 73 -0.66 4.50 7.96
C ILE A 73 -1.48 3.47 7.19
N GLU A 74 -2.74 3.80 7.01
CA GLU A 74 -3.64 3.10 6.09
C GLU A 74 -3.22 3.28 4.63
N ASN A 75 -3.85 2.51 3.75
CA ASN A 75 -3.63 2.57 2.32
C ASN A 75 -4.45 3.70 1.66
N ARG A 76 -4.20 3.92 0.37
CA ARG A 76 -4.98 4.78 -0.53
C ARG A 76 -5.14 6.23 -0.06
N GLY A 77 -4.22 6.72 0.79
CA GLY A 77 -4.30 8.08 1.30
C GLY A 77 -5.40 8.29 2.36
N ALA A 78 -5.92 7.23 2.97
CA ALA A 78 -6.95 7.32 4.00
C ALA A 78 -6.45 7.97 5.30
N SER A 79 -5.14 8.01 5.50
CA SER A 79 -4.53 8.69 6.65
C SER A 79 -3.16 9.28 6.32
N ILE A 80 -2.74 10.25 7.13
CA ILE A 80 -1.41 10.85 7.11
C ILE A 80 -0.78 10.63 8.49
N GLY A 81 0.39 9.99 8.52
CA GLY A 81 1.21 9.85 9.71
C GLY A 81 2.19 11.01 9.84
N MET A 82 2.25 11.60 11.01
CA MET A 82 3.14 12.72 11.31
C MET A 82 4.06 12.35 12.48
N VAL A 83 5.33 12.70 12.35
CA VAL A 83 6.33 12.60 13.41
C VAL A 83 6.98 13.96 13.56
N ASP A 84 6.88 14.56 14.75
CA ASP A 84 7.58 15.79 15.08
C ASP A 84 8.79 15.49 15.95
N LEU A 85 9.94 16.00 15.56
CA LEU A 85 11.19 15.92 16.31
C LEU A 85 11.66 17.34 16.66
N ASN A 86 11.64 17.69 17.94
CA ASN A 86 12.24 18.92 18.40
C ASN A 86 13.76 18.72 18.52
N ILE A 87 14.52 19.55 17.84
CA ILE A 87 15.97 19.44 17.80
C ILE A 87 16.59 20.60 18.57
N GLY A 88 17.35 20.27 19.58
CA GLY A 88 18.21 21.21 20.31
C GLY A 88 19.68 20.89 20.06
N THR A 89 20.55 21.60 20.79
CA THR A 89 21.99 21.38 20.76
C THR A 89 22.49 21.00 22.16
N LYS A 90 23.23 19.90 22.22
CA LYS A 90 23.93 19.48 23.45
C LYS A 90 25.37 19.16 23.08
N ASN A 91 26.32 19.78 23.77
CA ASN A 91 27.77 19.64 23.50
C ASN A 91 28.11 19.86 21.99
N ASN A 92 27.56 20.93 21.43
CA ASN A 92 27.68 21.30 20.00
C ASN A 92 27.21 20.20 19.01
N LYS A 93 26.37 19.28 19.44
CA LYS A 93 25.79 18.25 18.57
C LYS A 93 24.27 18.37 18.56
N PRO A 94 23.62 18.18 17.40
CA PRO A 94 22.16 18.08 17.32
C PRO A 94 21.65 16.96 18.23
N THR A 95 20.64 17.26 19.01
CA THR A 95 20.05 16.31 19.97
C THR A 95 18.53 16.45 19.93
N ILE A 96 17.82 15.33 19.90
CA ILE A 96 16.36 15.33 19.99
C ILE A 96 15.96 15.66 21.42
N THR A 97 15.25 16.77 21.62
CA THR A 97 14.77 17.27 22.90
C THR A 97 13.30 16.99 23.16
N GLY A 98 12.56 16.69 22.11
CA GLY A 98 11.14 16.30 22.17
C GLY A 98 10.72 15.52 20.92
N LYS A 99 9.67 14.74 21.06
CA LYS A 99 9.11 13.94 19.98
C LYS A 99 7.64 13.70 20.20
N SER A 100 6.86 13.70 19.10
CA SER A 100 5.45 13.36 19.11
C SER A 100 5.07 12.66 17.80
N THR A 101 3.93 11.98 17.81
CA THR A 101 3.32 11.38 16.63
C THR A 101 1.86 11.77 16.53
N GLN A 102 1.32 11.80 15.34
CA GLN A 102 -0.08 12.03 15.09
C GLN A 102 -0.53 11.25 13.84
N ILE A 103 -1.74 10.71 13.88
CA ILE A 103 -2.46 10.23 12.69
C ILE A 103 -3.58 11.21 12.38
N ARG A 104 -3.63 11.67 11.15
CA ARG A 104 -4.75 12.46 10.61
C ARG A 104 -5.51 11.64 9.58
N LYS A 105 -6.78 11.41 9.84
CA LYS A 105 -7.66 10.75 8.88
C LYS A 105 -8.03 11.70 7.74
N VAL A 106 -8.01 11.18 6.52
CA VAL A 106 -8.58 11.81 5.33
C VAL A 106 -9.98 11.23 5.14
N ASN A 107 -10.98 12.07 5.02
CA ASN A 107 -12.38 11.66 4.87
C ASN A 107 -13.12 12.60 3.91
N ALA A 108 -14.40 12.35 3.70
CA ALA A 108 -15.21 13.11 2.75
C ALA A 108 -15.33 14.62 3.07
N SER A 109 -15.04 15.04 4.30
CA SER A 109 -15.01 16.46 4.69
C SER A 109 -13.64 17.10 4.55
N THR A 110 -12.61 16.34 4.17
CA THR A 110 -11.28 16.88 3.92
C THR A 110 -11.30 17.68 2.62
N GLU A 111 -11.00 18.96 2.71
CA GLU A 111 -10.99 19.84 1.53
C GLU A 111 -9.86 19.45 0.58
N VAL A 112 -10.19 19.45 -0.72
CA VAL A 112 -9.20 19.23 -1.77
C VAL A 112 -8.43 20.51 -2.01
N ASP A 113 -7.12 20.45 -2.07
CA ASP A 113 -6.28 21.59 -2.45
C ASP A 113 -6.68 22.08 -3.86
N PRO A 114 -7.11 23.35 -4.01
CA PRO A 114 -7.58 23.87 -5.29
C PRO A 114 -6.49 23.84 -6.37
N THR A 115 -5.23 23.99 -6.02
CA THR A 115 -4.10 23.95 -6.96
C THR A 115 -3.92 22.54 -7.52
N ILE A 116 -3.95 21.54 -6.65
CA ILE A 116 -3.88 20.12 -7.02
C ILE A 116 -5.09 19.73 -7.88
N ASN A 117 -6.29 20.15 -7.46
CA ASN A 117 -7.50 19.88 -8.22
C ASN A 117 -7.50 20.55 -9.60
N ALA A 118 -6.98 21.76 -9.73
CA ALA A 118 -6.83 22.43 -11.02
C ALA A 118 -5.85 21.68 -11.94
N ALA A 119 -4.77 21.15 -11.40
CA ALA A 119 -3.77 20.42 -12.16
C ALA A 119 -4.23 19.02 -12.60
N PHE A 120 -4.93 18.30 -11.74
CA PHE A 120 -5.22 16.87 -11.93
C PHE A 120 -6.71 16.52 -12.05
N GLY A 121 -7.63 17.45 -11.74
CA GLY A 121 -9.07 17.15 -11.69
C GLY A 121 -9.64 16.66 -13.02
N ASN A 122 -9.18 17.18 -14.14
CA ASN A 122 -9.60 16.69 -15.47
C ASN A 122 -9.07 15.30 -15.76
N TRP A 123 -7.84 15.00 -15.37
CA TRP A 123 -7.24 13.67 -15.47
C TRP A 123 -8.03 12.65 -14.66
N THR A 124 -8.37 13.00 -13.43
CA THR A 124 -9.17 12.14 -12.55
C THR A 124 -10.53 11.84 -13.13
N LYS A 125 -11.23 12.87 -13.68
CA LYS A 125 -12.53 12.70 -14.33
C LYS A 125 -12.45 11.78 -15.54
N THR A 126 -11.46 11.99 -16.41
CA THR A 126 -11.24 11.14 -17.59
C THR A 126 -10.95 9.70 -17.18
N PHE A 127 -10.03 9.51 -16.22
CA PHE A 127 -9.69 8.17 -15.72
C PHE A 127 -10.91 7.45 -15.12
N MET A 128 -11.71 8.14 -14.31
CA MET A 128 -12.92 7.54 -13.72
C MET A 128 -13.96 7.20 -14.79
N ALA A 129 -14.14 8.04 -15.81
CA ALA A 129 -15.03 7.75 -16.92
C ALA A 129 -14.56 6.54 -17.72
N ASP A 130 -13.26 6.46 -18.03
CA ASP A 130 -12.67 5.35 -18.79
C ASP A 130 -12.72 4.05 -18.00
N SER A 131 -12.40 4.09 -16.70
CA SER A 131 -12.40 2.90 -15.83
C SER A 131 -13.80 2.33 -15.55
N SER A 132 -14.84 3.12 -15.80
CA SER A 132 -16.24 2.70 -15.64
C SER A 132 -16.86 2.18 -16.93
N GLN A 133 -16.12 2.15 -18.04
CA GLN A 133 -16.64 1.64 -19.30
C GLN A 133 -16.69 0.12 -19.30
N ILE A 134 -17.84 -0.43 -19.67
CA ILE A 134 -17.96 -1.84 -19.99
C ILE A 134 -17.21 -2.08 -21.31
N LEU A 135 -16.12 -2.84 -21.24
CA LEU A 135 -15.26 -3.13 -22.40
C LEU A 135 -15.81 -4.26 -23.26
N SER A 136 -16.53 -5.20 -22.63
CA SER A 136 -17.08 -6.37 -23.30
C SER A 136 -18.16 -7.01 -22.41
N GLU A 137 -19.07 -7.74 -23.05
CA GLU A 137 -20.02 -8.62 -22.37
C GLU A 137 -19.60 -10.08 -22.61
N VAL A 138 -19.71 -10.91 -21.57
CA VAL A 138 -19.46 -12.34 -21.67
C VAL A 138 -20.78 -13.04 -21.99
N ALA A 139 -20.76 -14.05 -22.85
CA ALA A 139 -21.95 -14.83 -23.18
C ALA A 139 -22.56 -15.46 -21.91
N ALA A 140 -23.88 -15.47 -21.85
CA ALA A 140 -24.69 -15.66 -20.65
C ALA A 140 -24.43 -16.92 -19.80
N ASP A 141 -23.75 -17.93 -20.33
CA ASP A 141 -23.54 -19.20 -19.64
C ASP A 141 -22.13 -19.35 -19.06
N THR A 142 -21.27 -18.35 -19.18
CA THR A 142 -19.90 -18.43 -18.71
C THR A 142 -19.70 -17.45 -17.56
N GLN A 143 -19.55 -17.98 -16.36
CA GLN A 143 -19.17 -17.19 -15.20
C GLN A 143 -17.67 -17.22 -15.05
N LEU A 144 -17.05 -16.04 -15.06
CA LEU A 144 -15.62 -15.91 -14.81
C LEU A 144 -15.38 -16.05 -13.30
N GLN A 145 -14.83 -17.18 -12.90
CA GLN A 145 -14.47 -17.45 -11.51
C GLN A 145 -12.99 -17.24 -11.28
N ASN A 146 -12.65 -16.84 -10.07
CA ASN A 146 -11.25 -16.61 -9.66
C ASN A 146 -10.88 -17.43 -8.40
N TYR A 147 -11.74 -18.36 -7.99
CA TYR A 147 -11.62 -19.06 -6.71
C TYR A 147 -10.27 -19.79 -6.55
N PHE A 148 -9.84 -20.52 -7.57
CA PHE A 148 -8.55 -21.22 -7.57
C PHE A 148 -7.44 -20.49 -8.35
N GLY A 149 -7.63 -19.22 -8.66
CA GLY A 149 -6.71 -18.46 -9.51
C GLY A 149 -5.26 -18.30 -8.97
N THR A 150 -5.03 -18.66 -7.71
CA THR A 150 -3.69 -18.72 -7.12
C THR A 150 -3.08 -20.12 -7.16
N MET A 151 -3.85 -21.14 -7.47
CA MET A 151 -3.46 -22.55 -7.36
C MET A 151 -3.46 -23.27 -8.69
N GLU A 152 -4.28 -22.82 -9.63
CA GLU A 152 -4.42 -23.43 -10.94
C GLU A 152 -4.78 -22.37 -11.99
N ASP A 153 -4.66 -22.77 -13.24
CA ASP A 153 -5.08 -21.98 -14.39
C ASP A 153 -6.61 -21.87 -14.43
N ASN A 154 -7.12 -20.67 -14.65
CA ASN A 154 -8.56 -20.45 -14.74
C ASN A 154 -8.94 -19.47 -15.86
N ASP A 155 -10.22 -19.50 -16.24
CA ASP A 155 -10.73 -18.74 -17.38
C ASP A 155 -10.54 -17.22 -17.24
N ALA A 156 -10.67 -16.68 -16.04
CA ALA A 156 -10.47 -15.25 -15.78
C ALA A 156 -9.01 -14.81 -16.00
N ILE A 157 -8.07 -15.61 -15.52
CA ILE A 157 -6.64 -15.37 -15.71
C ILE A 157 -6.25 -15.56 -17.18
N GLN A 158 -6.78 -16.61 -17.83
CA GLN A 158 -6.58 -16.85 -19.25
C GLN A 158 -7.10 -15.69 -20.11
N LEU A 159 -8.32 -15.22 -19.85
CA LEU A 159 -8.89 -14.08 -20.55
C LEU A 159 -7.99 -12.85 -20.43
N LEU A 160 -7.55 -12.52 -19.20
CA LEU A 160 -6.68 -11.37 -18.94
C LEU A 160 -5.32 -11.52 -19.64
N ASN A 161 -4.74 -12.71 -19.62
CA ASN A 161 -3.47 -12.98 -20.30
C ASN A 161 -3.63 -12.88 -21.82
N ASN A 162 -4.71 -13.39 -22.41
CA ASN A 162 -5.00 -13.28 -23.83
C ASN A 162 -5.16 -11.82 -24.28
N ILE A 163 -5.86 -11.01 -23.50
CA ILE A 163 -5.99 -9.57 -23.75
C ILE A 163 -4.61 -8.89 -23.72
N LYS A 164 -3.77 -9.18 -22.72
CA LYS A 164 -2.41 -8.61 -22.61
C LYS A 164 -1.53 -9.01 -23.80
N ILE A 165 -1.59 -10.28 -24.22
CA ILE A 165 -0.83 -10.76 -25.38
C ILE A 165 -1.30 -10.07 -26.65
N SER A 166 -2.61 -10.01 -26.88
CA SER A 166 -3.20 -9.33 -28.05
C SER A 166 -2.78 -7.87 -28.13
N TYR A 167 -2.88 -7.13 -27.02
CA TYR A 167 -2.46 -5.74 -26.96
C TYR A 167 -0.94 -5.59 -27.15
N GLY A 168 -0.14 -6.46 -26.54
CA GLY A 168 1.31 -6.48 -26.68
C GLY A 168 1.75 -6.70 -28.12
N LEU A 169 1.13 -7.65 -28.82
CA LEU A 169 1.39 -7.92 -30.24
C LEU A 169 1.03 -6.70 -31.12
N GLN A 170 -0.14 -6.08 -30.90
CA GLN A 170 -0.53 -4.87 -31.61
C GLN A 170 0.47 -3.72 -31.39
N TYR A 171 0.87 -3.50 -30.15
CA TYR A 171 1.84 -2.48 -29.78
C TYR A 171 3.21 -2.72 -30.45
N ILE A 172 3.72 -3.96 -30.38
CA ILE A 172 5.01 -4.34 -30.96
C ILE A 172 4.97 -4.16 -32.48
N ASN A 173 3.92 -4.64 -33.14
CA ASN A 173 3.78 -4.51 -34.58
C ASN A 173 3.67 -3.06 -35.05
N LYS A 174 3.09 -2.17 -34.23
CA LYS A 174 2.91 -0.77 -34.59
C LYS A 174 4.10 0.11 -34.24
N THR A 175 4.75 -0.14 -33.09
CA THR A 175 5.71 0.81 -32.50
C THR A 175 7.10 0.25 -32.24
N LYS A 176 7.23 -1.08 -32.14
CA LYS A 176 8.49 -1.78 -31.79
C LYS A 176 8.79 -2.93 -32.73
N THR A 177 8.70 -2.65 -34.03
CA THR A 177 8.80 -3.65 -35.13
C THR A 177 10.07 -4.50 -35.10
N GLN A 178 11.16 -4.01 -34.49
CA GLN A 178 12.39 -4.79 -34.29
C GLN A 178 12.19 -6.02 -33.40
N TYR A 179 11.12 -6.07 -32.59
CA TYR A 179 10.80 -7.19 -31.69
C TYR A 179 9.69 -8.11 -32.21
N LYS A 180 9.16 -7.85 -33.43
CA LYS A 180 8.00 -8.57 -33.99
C LYS A 180 8.13 -10.11 -34.06
N ASN A 181 9.36 -10.62 -34.08
CA ASN A 181 9.67 -12.04 -34.16
C ASN A 181 9.92 -12.69 -32.79
N LEU A 182 9.84 -11.90 -31.70
CA LEU A 182 9.97 -12.44 -30.37
C LEU A 182 8.60 -12.94 -29.85
N PRO A 183 8.60 -14.03 -29.06
CA PRO A 183 7.37 -14.49 -28.43
C PRO A 183 6.89 -13.44 -27.41
N VAL A 184 5.59 -13.20 -27.36
CA VAL A 184 4.95 -12.39 -26.36
C VAL A 184 4.32 -13.31 -25.33
N VAL A 185 4.71 -13.15 -24.09
CA VAL A 185 4.15 -13.88 -22.95
C VAL A 185 3.51 -12.89 -21.98
N ALA A 186 2.42 -13.30 -21.34
CA ALA A 186 1.76 -12.53 -20.31
C ALA A 186 1.69 -13.35 -19.02
N ALA A 187 1.79 -12.64 -17.91
CA ALA A 187 1.51 -13.18 -16.59
C ALA A 187 0.55 -12.25 -15.88
N SER A 188 -0.36 -12.81 -15.11
CA SER A 188 -1.31 -12.06 -14.28
C SER A 188 -1.35 -12.67 -12.91
N THR A 189 -1.53 -11.82 -11.91
CA THR A 189 -1.98 -12.26 -10.60
C THR A 189 -3.48 -12.52 -10.68
N TYR A 190 -4.01 -13.27 -9.71
CA TYR A 190 -5.46 -13.42 -9.56
C TYR A 190 -6.13 -12.04 -9.45
N LEU A 191 -7.33 -11.94 -10.00
CA LEU A 191 -8.14 -10.73 -9.89
C LEU A 191 -8.71 -10.64 -8.47
N LYS A 192 -8.75 -9.42 -7.95
CA LYS A 192 -9.44 -9.18 -6.70
C LYS A 192 -10.93 -9.11 -7.02
N TYR A 193 -11.71 -10.00 -6.44
CA TYR A 193 -13.14 -10.14 -6.67
C TYR A 193 -13.91 -10.03 -5.37
N GLY A 194 -15.20 -9.72 -5.52
CA GLY A 194 -16.19 -9.84 -4.49
C GLY A 194 -16.01 -9.04 -3.23
N SER A 195 -17.05 -8.96 -2.47
CA SER A 195 -16.99 -8.53 -1.09
C SER A 195 -16.42 -9.65 -0.21
N SER A 196 -16.09 -9.35 1.02
CA SER A 196 -15.66 -10.32 2.05
C SER A 196 -16.69 -11.44 2.33
N ASP A 197 -17.81 -11.46 1.64
CA ASP A 197 -18.98 -12.32 1.91
C ASP A 197 -19.07 -13.53 0.98
N GLY A 198 -18.00 -13.85 0.25
CA GLY A 198 -17.89 -15.12 -0.48
C GLY A 198 -18.50 -15.12 -1.89
N GLU A 199 -18.63 -13.97 -2.52
CA GLU A 199 -18.97 -13.91 -3.94
C GLU A 199 -17.76 -14.32 -4.78
N ASP A 200 -17.89 -15.45 -5.48
CA ASP A 200 -16.83 -16.09 -6.26
C ASP A 200 -16.74 -15.55 -7.70
N TYR A 201 -17.53 -14.54 -8.04
CA TYR A 201 -17.65 -14.02 -9.40
C TYR A 201 -16.96 -12.66 -9.57
N ILE A 202 -16.49 -12.42 -10.77
CA ILE A 202 -15.93 -11.14 -11.22
C ILE A 202 -17.07 -10.39 -11.91
N ASP A 203 -17.49 -9.26 -11.34
CA ASP A 203 -18.43 -8.33 -11.95
C ASP A 203 -17.77 -7.50 -13.08
#